data_d15a28dc2b539f7eda2e70d1beb9b4e4
#
_entry.id   d15a28dc2b539f7eda2e70d1beb9b4e4
#
_cell.length_a   1.000
_cell.length_b   1.000
_cell.length_c   1.000
_cell.angle_alpha   90.00
_cell.angle_beta   90.00
_cell.angle_gamma   90.00
#
_symmetry.space_group_name_H-M   'P 1'
#
loop_
_entity.id
_entity.type
_entity.pdbx_description
1 polymer ?
#
loop_
_entity_poly.entity_id
_entity_poly.type
_entity_poly.pdbx_seq_one_letter_code
_entity_poly.pdbx_strand_id
1 'polypeptide(L)'
;MFKSIQICILLVIEISFLGCSSTKLTFNLNKIENTRVLRNASFYLKEKPITVTSSFCERSAGTLHDFYSEGDYWWPDPAHPDGPYIRKDGMTNPDNFIVHREAMIRFSQISGALGSAYILTHDQKYADQLVLHLKAWFINEDTKMNPNLLYAQAIKGIATGRGIGIIDTIHLIEVAKAIQAIQNSNALSKSDLTTIKLWFSNYLNWLTTHEYGIAERDNGNNHSVCWALQVAAFADLTNDTVVMDFCRNFFKNTLLPNQMAKDGSFPLELKRTKPYGYSLFTIDAMASICQILSTKDDNLFLYSTKDGRNMALGLAFIAPYITNKSLWPYTKDVMYWDEWPVRQSSLLFGGLAWHTKKYTDLWQTLNADFTNPEVIRNMPVRYPLLWVIN
;
A
#
# COMPACT_ATOMS: atom_id res chain seq x y z
N MET A 1 -8.68 -87.51 -32.11
CA MET A 1 -7.79 -86.45 -32.63
C MET A 1 -8.61 -85.13 -32.70
N PHE A 2 -8.77 -84.41 -31.61
CA PHE A 2 -9.56 -83.15 -31.56
C PHE A 2 -8.63 -81.99 -31.35
N LYS A 3 -8.58 -81.04 -32.33
CA LYS A 3 -7.86 -79.79 -32.27
C LYS A 3 -8.71 -78.75 -31.55
N SER A 4 -8.22 -78.27 -30.41
CA SER A 4 -8.80 -77.16 -29.69
C SER A 4 -8.35 -75.82 -30.33
N ILE A 5 -9.35 -75.06 -30.71
CA ILE A 5 -9.12 -73.67 -31.21
C ILE A 5 -9.24 -72.74 -29.99
N GLN A 6 -8.14 -72.07 -29.59
CA GLN A 6 -8.16 -71.01 -28.63
C GLN A 6 -8.50 -69.70 -29.32
N ILE A 7 -9.63 -69.10 -28.94
CA ILE A 7 -10.03 -67.77 -29.34
C ILE A 7 -9.44 -66.76 -28.35
N CYS A 8 -8.45 -65.92 -28.75
CA CYS A 8 -7.99 -64.77 -28.00
C CYS A 8 -8.95 -63.62 -28.18
N ILE A 9 -9.67 -63.25 -27.15
CA ILE A 9 -10.48 -62.04 -27.09
C ILE A 9 -9.53 -60.87 -26.68
N LEU A 10 -9.22 -59.97 -27.62
CA LEU A 10 -8.54 -58.71 -27.33
C LEU A 10 -9.59 -57.75 -26.68
N LEU A 11 -9.42 -57.47 -25.42
CA LEU A 11 -10.14 -56.42 -24.74
C LEU A 11 -9.44 -55.08 -25.08
N VAL A 12 -10.07 -54.26 -25.93
CA VAL A 12 -9.67 -52.90 -26.17
C VAL A 12 -10.21 -52.05 -25.02
N ILE A 13 -9.32 -51.59 -24.09
CA ILE A 13 -9.64 -50.61 -23.07
C ILE A 13 -9.55 -49.23 -23.70
N GLU A 14 -10.71 -48.63 -24.01
CA GLU A 14 -10.78 -47.21 -24.34
C GLU A 14 -10.49 -46.39 -23.06
N ILE A 15 -9.28 -45.84 -22.97
CA ILE A 15 -8.93 -44.85 -21.95
C ILE A 15 -9.55 -43.51 -22.40
N SER A 16 -10.70 -43.17 -21.84
CA SER A 16 -11.30 -41.86 -21.95
C SER A 16 -10.40 -40.86 -21.23
N PHE A 17 -9.60 -40.09 -21.97
CA PHE A 17 -8.95 -38.91 -21.45
C PHE A 17 -10.04 -37.90 -21.05
N LEU A 18 -10.41 -37.87 -19.77
CA LEU A 18 -11.09 -36.74 -19.16
C LEU A 18 -10.15 -35.54 -19.27
N GLY A 19 -10.35 -34.74 -20.29
CA GLY A 19 -9.70 -33.47 -20.44
C GLY A 19 -9.99 -32.60 -19.22
N CYS A 20 -8.99 -32.41 -18.37
CA CYS A 20 -9.05 -31.43 -17.30
C CYS A 20 -9.17 -30.06 -18.02
N SER A 21 -10.40 -29.58 -18.20
CA SER A 21 -10.63 -28.21 -18.63
C SER A 21 -10.09 -27.33 -17.52
N SER A 22 -8.93 -26.72 -17.73
CA SER A 22 -8.46 -25.62 -16.91
C SER A 22 -9.53 -24.54 -17.00
N THR A 23 -10.40 -24.48 -16.01
CA THR A 23 -11.31 -23.35 -15.83
C THR A 23 -10.41 -22.11 -15.67
N LYS A 24 -10.22 -21.34 -16.75
CA LYS A 24 -9.64 -20.02 -16.70
C LYS A 24 -10.32 -19.28 -15.56
N LEU A 25 -9.54 -18.82 -14.61
CA LEU A 25 -10.03 -17.99 -13.52
C LEU A 25 -10.82 -16.83 -14.14
N THR A 26 -12.13 -16.83 -14.00
CA THR A 26 -13.00 -15.75 -14.52
C THR A 26 -13.04 -14.59 -13.53
N PHE A 27 -11.88 -14.26 -12.93
CA PHE A 27 -11.77 -13.12 -12.03
C PHE A 27 -11.75 -11.84 -12.89
N ASN A 28 -12.78 -11.01 -12.74
CA ASN A 28 -12.90 -9.76 -13.47
C ASN A 28 -12.94 -8.58 -12.49
N LEU A 29 -11.78 -7.99 -12.25
CA LEU A 29 -11.62 -6.89 -11.31
C LEU A 29 -12.43 -5.65 -11.71
N ASN A 30 -12.50 -5.33 -13.02
CA ASN A 30 -13.30 -4.21 -13.53
C ASN A 30 -14.77 -4.38 -13.14
N LYS A 31 -15.33 -5.57 -13.32
CA LYS A 31 -16.72 -5.86 -12.96
C LYS A 31 -16.96 -5.75 -11.45
N ILE A 32 -16.03 -6.26 -10.64
CA ILE A 32 -16.14 -6.25 -9.16
C ILE A 32 -16.09 -4.82 -8.63
N GLU A 33 -15.21 -3.98 -9.16
CA GLU A 33 -14.96 -2.63 -8.65
C GLU A 33 -15.83 -1.54 -9.30
N ASN A 34 -16.50 -1.82 -10.41
CA ASN A 34 -17.22 -0.84 -11.23
C ASN A 34 -18.14 0.07 -10.40
N THR A 35 -19.10 -0.52 -9.70
CA THR A 35 -20.12 0.24 -8.95
C THR A 35 -19.49 1.08 -7.84
N ARG A 36 -18.55 0.52 -7.07
CA ARG A 36 -17.87 1.20 -5.97
C ARG A 36 -17.04 2.38 -6.47
N VAL A 37 -16.25 2.15 -7.51
CA VAL A 37 -15.36 3.17 -8.09
C VAL A 37 -16.18 4.33 -8.66
N LEU A 38 -17.20 4.06 -9.48
CA LEU A 38 -18.00 5.12 -10.10
C LEU A 38 -18.81 5.92 -9.07
N ARG A 39 -19.35 5.27 -8.03
CA ARG A 39 -19.99 5.94 -6.92
C ARG A 39 -19.05 6.91 -6.22
N ASN A 40 -17.86 6.44 -5.83
CA ASN A 40 -16.88 7.25 -5.12
C ASN A 40 -16.33 8.38 -6.00
N ALA A 41 -16.03 8.10 -7.27
CA ALA A 41 -15.57 9.11 -8.21
C ALA A 41 -16.61 10.20 -8.45
N SER A 42 -17.90 9.85 -8.56
CA SER A 42 -18.99 10.82 -8.72
C SER A 42 -19.10 11.77 -7.51
N PHE A 43 -18.85 11.28 -6.31
CA PHE A 43 -18.78 12.11 -5.12
C PHE A 43 -17.61 13.10 -5.20
N TYR A 44 -16.43 12.64 -5.63
CA TYR A 44 -15.22 13.45 -5.68
C TYR A 44 -15.14 14.46 -6.83
N LEU A 45 -15.99 14.37 -7.85
CA LEU A 45 -16.03 15.34 -8.94
C LEU A 45 -16.29 16.80 -8.51
N LYS A 46 -16.83 17.01 -7.30
CA LYS A 46 -17.15 18.35 -6.78
C LYS A 46 -16.20 18.82 -5.69
N GLU A 47 -15.25 17.97 -5.29
CA GLU A 47 -14.31 18.30 -4.23
C GLU A 47 -13.27 19.33 -4.69
N LYS A 48 -13.00 20.29 -3.81
CA LYS A 48 -11.92 21.26 -4.03
C LYS A 48 -10.63 20.74 -3.43
N PRO A 49 -9.47 21.07 -4.02
CA PRO A 49 -8.19 20.72 -3.45
C PRO A 49 -8.02 21.32 -2.04
N ILE A 50 -7.52 20.48 -1.14
CA ILE A 50 -7.02 20.87 0.18
C ILE A 50 -5.59 20.35 0.26
N THR A 51 -4.63 21.24 0.52
CA THR A 51 -3.21 20.90 0.60
C THR A 51 -2.66 21.23 2.00
N VAL A 52 -1.37 21.03 2.22
CA VAL A 52 -0.72 21.41 3.49
C VAL A 52 -0.87 22.89 3.81
N THR A 53 -0.98 23.75 2.80
CA THR A 53 -1.12 25.21 2.99
C THR A 53 -2.52 25.63 3.47
N SER A 54 -3.47 24.71 3.51
CA SER A 54 -4.84 25.01 3.97
C SER A 54 -4.95 25.14 5.50
N SER A 55 -3.91 24.71 6.24
CA SER A 55 -3.89 24.74 7.69
C SER A 55 -2.45 24.89 8.17
N PHE A 56 -2.22 25.66 9.21
CA PHE A 56 -0.90 25.82 9.80
C PHE A 56 -0.96 25.51 11.30
N CYS A 57 0.06 24.82 11.81
CA CYS A 57 0.23 24.57 13.22
C CYS A 57 1.35 25.44 13.79
N GLU A 58 1.07 26.29 14.77
CA GLU A 58 2.08 27.18 15.39
C GLU A 58 3.23 26.42 16.08
N ARG A 59 3.02 25.12 16.39
CA ARG A 59 4.07 24.25 16.92
C ARG A 59 5.04 23.72 15.86
N SER A 60 4.71 23.91 14.56
CA SER A 60 5.61 23.53 13.47
C SER A 60 6.83 24.43 13.42
N ALA A 61 8.02 23.85 13.25
CA ALA A 61 9.23 24.58 12.94
C ALA A 61 9.42 24.87 11.44
N GLY A 62 8.51 24.35 10.60
CA GLY A 62 8.54 24.51 9.14
C GLY A 62 7.79 25.75 8.65
N THR A 63 7.72 25.85 7.33
CA THR A 63 6.97 26.88 6.60
C THR A 63 5.54 26.43 6.30
N LEU A 64 4.74 27.30 5.68
CA LEU A 64 3.38 27.00 5.25
C LEU A 64 3.30 25.83 4.24
N HIS A 65 4.36 25.62 3.46
CA HIS A 65 4.46 24.56 2.45
C HIS A 65 5.02 23.24 2.96
N ASP A 66 5.47 23.20 4.21
CA ASP A 66 6.04 21.99 4.79
C ASP A 66 4.97 21.10 5.40
N PHE A 67 5.07 19.80 5.12
CA PHE A 67 4.22 18.84 5.79
C PHE A 67 4.60 18.75 7.28
N TYR A 68 3.61 18.90 8.14
CA TYR A 68 3.75 18.78 9.57
C TYR A 68 2.75 17.78 10.14
N SER A 69 3.19 16.94 11.06
CA SER A 69 2.33 16.11 11.90
C SER A 69 2.98 15.88 13.25
N GLU A 70 2.19 15.51 14.24
CA GLU A 70 2.69 15.13 15.56
C GLU A 70 2.62 13.61 15.75
N GLY A 71 3.54 13.07 16.55
CA GLY A 71 3.68 11.63 16.77
C GLY A 71 2.47 11.07 17.50
N ASP A 72 1.75 10.12 16.89
CA ASP A 72 0.44 9.62 17.36
C ASP A 72 0.44 9.10 18.80
N TYR A 73 1.51 8.46 19.23
CA TYR A 73 1.62 7.79 20.52
C TYR A 73 2.29 8.62 21.60
N TRP A 74 2.42 9.94 21.36
CA TRP A 74 3.02 10.85 22.29
C TRP A 74 1.98 11.71 23.01
N TRP A 75 2.06 11.75 24.32
CA TRP A 75 1.07 12.32 25.22
C TRP A 75 1.71 13.31 26.18
N PRO A 76 0.97 14.33 26.64
CA PRO A 76 1.43 15.14 27.77
C PRO A 76 1.81 14.26 28.96
N ASP A 77 2.91 14.62 29.63
CA ASP A 77 3.29 13.98 30.90
C ASP A 77 2.45 14.59 32.03
N PRO A 78 1.59 13.81 32.72
CA PRO A 78 0.80 14.34 33.84
C PRO A 78 1.63 14.86 34.99
N ALA A 79 2.86 14.34 35.17
CA ALA A 79 3.78 14.79 36.23
C ALA A 79 4.50 16.10 35.84
N HIS A 80 4.64 16.40 34.57
CA HIS A 80 5.31 17.58 34.02
C HIS A 80 4.52 18.15 32.81
N PRO A 81 3.37 18.83 33.02
CA PRO A 81 2.47 19.24 31.93
C PRO A 81 3.11 20.15 30.87
N ASP A 82 4.09 20.96 31.27
CA ASP A 82 4.82 21.86 30.35
C ASP A 82 6.09 21.21 29.76
N GLY A 83 6.42 20.01 30.24
CA GLY A 83 7.60 19.25 29.82
C GLY A 83 7.45 18.54 28.49
N PRO A 84 8.47 17.72 28.12
CA PRO A 84 8.42 16.86 26.97
C PRO A 84 7.29 15.82 27.08
N TYR A 85 6.71 15.45 25.92
CA TYR A 85 5.71 14.38 25.85
C TYR A 85 6.31 13.00 26.15
N ILE A 86 5.49 12.10 26.70
CA ILE A 86 5.83 10.70 26.98
C ILE A 86 5.17 9.76 25.97
N ARG A 87 5.82 8.62 25.69
CA ARG A 87 5.32 7.61 24.73
C ARG A 87 4.35 6.64 25.41
N LYS A 88 3.20 6.40 24.76
CA LYS A 88 2.25 5.31 25.05
C LYS A 88 2.01 4.50 23.78
N ASP A 89 2.80 3.45 23.54
CA ASP A 89 2.80 2.69 22.29
C ASP A 89 1.41 2.17 21.94
N GLY A 90 0.99 2.39 20.69
CA GLY A 90 -0.31 1.97 20.14
C GLY A 90 -1.51 2.83 20.58
N MET A 91 -1.33 3.75 21.55
CA MET A 91 -2.39 4.62 22.06
C MET A 91 -2.37 5.96 21.32
N THR A 92 -3.29 6.14 20.40
CA THR A 92 -3.40 7.38 19.60
C THR A 92 -3.86 8.55 20.47
N ASN A 93 -3.10 9.66 20.47
CA ASN A 93 -3.46 10.90 21.12
C ASN A 93 -4.34 11.75 20.18
N PRO A 94 -5.61 12.02 20.52
CA PRO A 94 -6.53 12.75 19.65
C PRO A 94 -6.21 14.26 19.54
N ASP A 95 -5.41 14.83 20.45
CA ASP A 95 -5.09 16.25 20.49
C ASP A 95 -3.88 16.62 19.60
N ASN A 96 -3.23 15.63 19.01
CA ASN A 96 -2.10 15.84 18.11
C ASN A 96 -2.56 16.46 16.78
N PHE A 97 -1.73 17.35 16.22
CA PHE A 97 -1.98 17.91 14.89
C PHE A 97 -1.75 16.84 13.81
N ILE A 98 -2.81 16.48 13.12
CA ILE A 98 -2.81 15.47 12.04
C ILE A 98 -3.43 15.98 10.74
N VAL A 99 -3.78 17.27 10.65
CA VAL A 99 -4.56 17.85 9.54
C VAL A 99 -3.88 17.69 8.18
N HIS A 100 -2.56 17.83 8.12
CA HIS A 100 -1.83 17.60 6.85
C HIS A 100 -1.87 16.14 6.43
N ARG A 101 -1.80 15.19 7.38
CA ARG A 101 -1.95 13.76 7.09
C ARG A 101 -3.36 13.43 6.61
N GLU A 102 -4.38 14.01 7.21
CA GLU A 102 -5.77 13.84 6.77
C GLU A 102 -5.98 14.41 5.36
N ALA A 103 -5.44 15.59 5.06
CA ALA A 103 -5.45 16.16 3.71
C ALA A 103 -4.75 15.25 2.68
N MET A 104 -3.60 14.67 3.03
CA MET A 104 -2.86 13.70 2.21
C MET A 104 -3.66 12.43 1.95
N ILE A 105 -4.26 11.85 2.99
CA ILE A 105 -5.13 10.68 2.88
C ILE A 105 -6.33 11.00 1.97
N ARG A 106 -6.98 12.14 2.20
CA ARG A 106 -8.11 12.58 1.36
C ARG A 106 -7.71 12.76 -0.09
N PHE A 107 -6.56 13.38 -0.35
CA PHE A 107 -6.00 13.54 -1.70
C PHE A 107 -5.79 12.18 -2.38
N SER A 108 -5.26 11.20 -1.67
CA SER A 108 -5.05 9.86 -2.23
C SER A 108 -6.36 9.12 -2.51
N GLN A 109 -7.39 9.28 -1.65
CA GLN A 109 -8.72 8.72 -1.90
C GLN A 109 -9.37 9.31 -3.16
N ILE A 110 -9.28 10.63 -3.32
CA ILE A 110 -9.76 11.34 -4.53
C ILE A 110 -9.02 10.84 -5.76
N SER A 111 -7.68 10.82 -5.70
CA SER A 111 -6.82 10.39 -6.81
C SER A 111 -7.10 8.95 -7.22
N GLY A 112 -7.21 8.05 -6.23
CA GLY A 112 -7.50 6.65 -6.45
C GLY A 112 -8.85 6.42 -7.12
N ALA A 113 -9.91 7.08 -6.64
CA ALA A 113 -11.25 6.96 -7.21
C ALA A 113 -11.32 7.53 -8.63
N LEU A 114 -10.80 8.74 -8.85
CA LEU A 114 -10.85 9.40 -10.16
C LEU A 114 -9.99 8.70 -11.19
N GLY A 115 -8.75 8.30 -10.84
CA GLY A 115 -7.89 7.52 -11.72
C GLY A 115 -8.49 6.17 -12.12
N SER A 116 -9.10 5.46 -11.15
CA SER A 116 -9.78 4.19 -11.42
C SER A 116 -11.05 4.37 -12.29
N ALA A 117 -11.80 5.44 -12.05
CA ALA A 117 -12.97 5.75 -12.89
C ALA A 117 -12.57 6.09 -14.33
N TYR A 118 -11.45 6.79 -14.51
CA TYR A 118 -10.88 7.03 -15.85
C TYR A 118 -10.47 5.73 -16.55
N ILE A 119 -9.82 4.79 -15.84
CA ILE A 119 -9.50 3.45 -16.39
C ILE A 119 -10.77 2.73 -16.87
N LEU A 120 -11.85 2.79 -16.09
CA LEU A 120 -13.10 2.08 -16.42
C LEU A 120 -13.86 2.70 -17.58
N THR A 121 -13.83 4.03 -17.74
CA THR A 121 -14.76 4.75 -18.61
C THR A 121 -14.11 5.54 -19.73
N HIS A 122 -12.83 5.88 -19.58
CA HIS A 122 -12.11 6.88 -20.40
C HIS A 122 -12.80 8.24 -20.45
N ASP A 123 -13.73 8.54 -19.52
CA ASP A 123 -14.43 9.83 -19.47
C ASP A 123 -13.48 10.90 -18.90
N GLN A 124 -13.21 11.90 -19.75
CA GLN A 124 -12.23 12.95 -19.51
C GLN A 124 -12.49 13.74 -18.20
N LYS A 125 -13.76 13.89 -17.78
CA LYS A 125 -14.12 14.64 -16.55
C LYS A 125 -13.40 14.12 -15.31
N TYR A 126 -13.12 12.81 -15.21
CA TYR A 126 -12.40 12.23 -14.08
C TYR A 126 -10.91 12.63 -14.10
N ALA A 127 -10.31 12.63 -15.29
CA ALA A 127 -8.92 13.07 -15.44
C ALA A 127 -8.79 14.58 -15.20
N ASP A 128 -9.72 15.41 -15.71
CA ASP A 128 -9.73 16.87 -15.49
C ASP A 128 -9.79 17.21 -14.00
N GLN A 129 -10.70 16.55 -13.27
CA GLN A 129 -10.83 16.75 -11.82
C GLN A 129 -9.58 16.28 -11.06
N LEU A 130 -8.99 15.14 -11.45
CA LEU A 130 -7.75 14.67 -10.84
C LEU A 130 -6.61 15.68 -11.07
N VAL A 131 -6.46 16.21 -12.29
CA VAL A 131 -5.43 17.20 -12.62
C VAL A 131 -5.57 18.48 -11.78
N LEU A 132 -6.78 18.92 -11.46
CA LEU A 132 -7.02 20.04 -10.56
C LEU A 132 -6.34 19.83 -9.19
N HIS A 133 -6.50 18.63 -8.61
CA HIS A 133 -5.88 18.27 -7.33
C HIS A 133 -4.35 18.12 -7.46
N LEU A 134 -3.87 17.48 -8.53
CA LEU A 134 -2.43 17.32 -8.78
C LEU A 134 -1.71 18.68 -8.91
N LYS A 135 -2.32 19.64 -9.61
CA LYS A 135 -1.76 21.00 -9.73
C LYS A 135 -1.67 21.69 -8.39
N ALA A 136 -2.68 21.57 -7.55
CA ALA A 136 -2.66 22.19 -6.23
C ALA A 136 -1.56 21.63 -5.33
N TRP A 137 -1.32 20.30 -5.37
CA TRP A 137 -0.35 19.64 -4.51
C TRP A 137 1.10 19.78 -4.98
N PHE A 138 1.34 19.88 -6.32
CA PHE A 138 2.68 19.71 -6.87
C PHE A 138 3.17 20.87 -7.76
N ILE A 139 2.27 21.75 -8.24
CA ILE A 139 2.61 22.77 -9.24
C ILE A 139 2.38 24.20 -8.73
N ASN A 140 1.18 24.48 -8.19
CA ASN A 140 0.81 25.86 -7.85
C ASN A 140 1.66 26.40 -6.70
N GLU A 141 2.35 27.51 -6.95
CA GLU A 141 3.29 28.11 -6.00
C GLU A 141 2.67 28.43 -4.64
N ASP A 142 1.39 28.84 -4.61
CA ASP A 142 0.69 29.21 -3.38
C ASP A 142 0.23 27.99 -2.54
N THR A 143 0.17 26.79 -3.15
CA THR A 143 -0.48 25.64 -2.49
C THR A 143 0.31 24.33 -2.51
N LYS A 144 1.39 24.26 -3.30
CA LYS A 144 2.18 23.04 -3.42
C LYS A 144 2.88 22.68 -2.12
N MET A 145 3.04 21.39 -1.89
CA MET A 145 3.84 20.86 -0.78
C MET A 145 5.33 20.85 -1.15
N ASN A 146 6.21 21.15 -0.20
CA ASN A 146 7.65 20.92 -0.34
C ASN A 146 7.93 19.40 -0.41
N PRO A 147 8.87 18.95 -1.29
CA PRO A 147 9.15 17.52 -1.47
C PRO A 147 10.09 16.97 -0.38
N ASN A 148 9.68 17.08 0.86
CA ASN A 148 10.39 16.54 2.03
C ASN A 148 9.45 16.35 3.22
N LEU A 149 9.92 15.67 4.28
CA LEU A 149 9.20 15.47 5.53
C LEU A 149 10.04 15.83 6.75
N LEU A 150 10.67 17.00 6.72
CA LEU A 150 11.53 17.48 7.80
C LEU A 150 10.78 17.63 9.14
N TYR A 151 9.47 17.88 9.10
CA TYR A 151 8.68 18.21 10.29
C TYR A 151 7.55 17.19 10.57
N ALA A 152 7.63 16.00 9.97
CA ALA A 152 6.64 14.96 10.20
C ALA A 152 6.89 14.22 11.52
N GLN A 153 5.79 13.86 12.20
CA GLN A 153 5.77 13.19 13.51
C GLN A 153 6.66 13.86 14.55
N ALA A 154 6.60 15.18 14.63
CA ALA A 154 7.24 15.96 15.68
C ALA A 154 6.77 15.52 17.08
N ILE A 155 7.62 15.78 18.08
CA ILE A 155 7.30 15.48 19.48
C ILE A 155 7.62 16.73 20.32
N LYS A 156 6.62 17.29 20.98
CA LYS A 156 6.80 18.45 21.85
C LYS A 156 7.94 18.23 22.83
N GLY A 157 8.91 19.15 22.83
CA GLY A 157 10.08 19.14 23.72
C GLY A 157 11.16 18.10 23.38
N ILE A 158 11.02 17.32 22.29
CA ILE A 158 11.97 16.25 21.93
C ILE A 158 12.51 16.43 20.51
N ALA A 159 11.62 16.58 19.49
CA ALA A 159 12.03 16.64 18.10
C ALA A 159 11.05 17.46 17.25
N THR A 160 11.57 18.28 16.34
CA THR A 160 10.78 19.06 15.38
C THR A 160 10.24 18.23 14.21
N GLY A 161 10.79 17.04 14.00
CA GLY A 161 10.41 16.03 13.03
C GLY A 161 11.32 14.81 13.17
N ARG A 162 10.96 13.68 12.55
CA ARG A 162 11.69 12.42 12.68
C ARG A 162 11.60 11.58 11.41
N GLY A 163 12.58 10.70 11.15
CA GLY A 163 12.57 9.77 10.02
C GLY A 163 11.32 8.90 9.96
N ILE A 164 10.82 8.41 11.09
CA ILE A 164 9.60 7.59 11.13
C ILE A 164 8.35 8.34 10.67
N GLY A 165 8.40 9.66 10.55
CA GLY A 165 7.32 10.46 9.95
C GLY A 165 7.10 10.21 8.47
N ILE A 166 8.05 9.59 7.78
CA ILE A 166 7.96 9.22 6.36
C ILE A 166 6.75 8.29 6.10
N ILE A 167 6.31 7.52 7.08
CA ILE A 167 5.11 6.70 6.97
C ILE A 167 3.85 7.53 6.65
N ASP A 168 3.78 8.79 7.05
CA ASP A 168 2.59 9.62 6.86
C ASP A 168 2.31 9.92 5.37
N THR A 169 3.30 9.82 4.49
CA THR A 169 3.15 9.99 3.03
C THR A 169 3.02 8.69 2.24
N ILE A 170 2.86 7.55 2.92
CA ILE A 170 2.65 6.27 2.22
C ILE A 170 1.48 6.32 1.23
N HIS A 171 0.50 7.17 1.47
CA HIS A 171 -0.67 7.37 0.62
C HIS A 171 -0.35 7.96 -0.75
N LEU A 172 0.80 8.62 -0.93
CA LEU A 172 1.25 9.12 -2.25
C LEU A 172 1.52 8.00 -3.26
N ILE A 173 1.68 6.74 -2.83
CA ILE A 173 1.83 5.62 -3.75
C ILE A 173 0.59 5.44 -4.64
N GLU A 174 -0.60 5.63 -4.08
CA GLU A 174 -1.85 5.54 -4.85
C GLU A 174 -2.04 6.75 -5.77
N VAL A 175 -1.57 7.94 -5.34
CA VAL A 175 -1.51 9.13 -6.20
C VAL A 175 -0.55 8.91 -7.38
N ALA A 176 0.62 8.33 -7.15
CA ALA A 176 1.58 7.99 -8.22
C ALA A 176 0.96 7.05 -9.26
N LYS A 177 0.23 6.01 -8.82
CA LYS A 177 -0.49 5.10 -9.70
C LYS A 177 -1.64 5.79 -10.46
N ALA A 178 -2.34 6.72 -9.80
CA ALA A 178 -3.40 7.51 -10.47
C ALA A 178 -2.83 8.46 -11.55
N ILE A 179 -1.65 9.06 -11.31
CA ILE A 179 -0.93 9.84 -12.33
C ILE A 179 -0.60 8.97 -13.55
N GLN A 180 -0.05 7.77 -13.32
CA GLN A 180 0.24 6.82 -14.40
C GLN A 180 -1.01 6.46 -15.21
N ALA A 181 -2.16 6.29 -14.54
CA ALA A 181 -3.42 5.97 -15.21
C ALA A 181 -3.89 7.07 -16.17
N ILE A 182 -3.66 8.35 -15.84
CA ILE A 182 -4.12 9.49 -16.65
C ILE A 182 -3.02 10.16 -17.49
N GLN A 183 -1.76 9.70 -17.43
CA GLN A 183 -0.62 10.39 -18.05
C GLN A 183 -0.74 10.60 -19.56
N ASN A 184 -1.55 9.78 -20.23
CA ASN A 184 -1.83 9.87 -21.67
C ASN A 184 -3.19 10.51 -21.97
N SER A 185 -3.91 11.02 -20.95
CA SER A 185 -5.18 11.73 -21.15
C SER A 185 -4.94 13.14 -21.70
N ASN A 186 -5.98 13.71 -22.33
CA ASN A 186 -5.90 15.11 -22.77
C ASN A 186 -5.91 16.14 -21.64
N ALA A 187 -6.30 15.72 -20.39
CA ALA A 187 -6.35 16.60 -19.23
C ALA A 187 -4.96 16.98 -18.72
N LEU A 188 -4.02 16.04 -18.76
CA LEU A 188 -2.67 16.23 -18.21
C LEU A 188 -1.70 16.65 -19.29
N SER A 189 -1.35 17.93 -19.32
CA SER A 189 -0.36 18.44 -20.28
C SER A 189 1.03 17.81 -20.04
N LYS A 190 1.84 17.70 -21.09
CA LYS A 190 3.22 17.21 -20.99
C LYS A 190 4.05 18.05 -20.03
N SER A 191 3.84 19.37 -20.01
CA SER A 191 4.53 20.29 -19.09
C SER A 191 4.14 20.00 -17.63
N ASP A 192 2.83 19.87 -17.33
CA ASP A 192 2.36 19.58 -15.99
C ASP A 192 2.88 18.21 -15.51
N LEU A 193 2.81 17.18 -16.37
CA LEU A 193 3.34 15.85 -16.06
C LEU A 193 4.85 15.91 -15.74
N THR A 194 5.63 16.68 -16.51
CA THR A 194 7.06 16.87 -16.25
C THR A 194 7.31 17.53 -14.90
N THR A 195 6.56 18.59 -14.57
CA THR A 195 6.67 19.29 -13.28
C THR A 195 6.29 18.38 -12.11
N ILE A 196 5.22 17.59 -12.24
CA ILE A 196 4.81 16.63 -11.22
C ILE A 196 5.88 15.54 -11.04
N LYS A 197 6.40 14.97 -12.12
CA LYS A 197 7.49 13.98 -12.05
C LYS A 197 8.75 14.56 -11.41
N LEU A 198 9.08 15.83 -11.67
CA LEU A 198 10.20 16.51 -11.02
C LEU A 198 9.99 16.63 -9.50
N TRP A 199 8.77 16.96 -9.06
CA TRP A 199 8.43 16.97 -7.63
C TRP A 199 8.69 15.59 -6.99
N PHE A 200 8.20 14.51 -7.62
CA PHE A 200 8.43 13.14 -7.15
C PHE A 200 9.90 12.73 -7.21
N SER A 201 10.66 13.17 -8.22
CA SER A 201 12.11 12.93 -8.30
C SER A 201 12.87 13.63 -7.16
N ASN A 202 12.50 14.86 -6.82
CA ASN A 202 13.08 15.59 -5.70
C ASN A 202 12.75 14.91 -4.35
N TYR A 203 11.51 14.44 -4.19
CA TYR A 203 11.12 13.73 -2.99
C TYR A 203 11.81 12.36 -2.90
N LEU A 204 11.94 11.63 -3.99
CA LEU A 204 12.67 10.38 -4.08
C LEU A 204 14.15 10.57 -3.71
N ASN A 205 14.78 11.63 -4.22
CA ASN A 205 16.15 11.98 -3.86
C ASN A 205 16.27 12.26 -2.35
N TRP A 206 15.34 13.04 -1.77
CA TRP A 206 15.33 13.31 -0.33
C TRP A 206 15.16 12.02 0.49
N LEU A 207 14.23 11.12 0.11
CA LEU A 207 13.99 9.83 0.77
C LEU A 207 15.23 8.92 0.75
N THR A 208 16.06 9.02 -0.28
CA THR A 208 17.22 8.12 -0.48
C THR A 208 18.54 8.71 0.03
N THR A 209 18.63 10.03 0.26
CA THR A 209 19.88 10.70 0.62
C THR A 209 19.87 11.42 1.97
N HIS A 210 18.70 11.90 2.44
CA HIS A 210 18.57 12.60 3.71
C HIS A 210 18.67 11.62 4.89
N GLU A 211 19.25 12.06 6.01
CA GLU A 211 19.42 11.24 7.21
C GLU A 211 18.10 10.61 7.71
N TYR A 212 16.96 11.30 7.62
CA TYR A 212 15.65 10.75 7.97
C TYR A 212 15.22 9.63 7.04
N GLY A 213 15.47 9.77 5.74
CA GLY A 213 15.18 8.72 4.77
C GLY A 213 16.03 7.48 4.99
N ILE A 214 17.32 7.66 5.29
CA ILE A 214 18.25 6.59 5.63
C ILE A 214 17.82 5.89 6.94
N ALA A 215 17.46 6.67 7.97
CA ALA A 215 17.00 6.14 9.25
C ALA A 215 15.71 5.31 9.11
N GLU A 216 14.76 5.76 8.27
CA GLU A 216 13.52 5.02 8.00
C GLU A 216 13.77 3.74 7.21
N ARG A 217 14.66 3.78 6.21
CA ARG A 217 15.12 2.59 5.49
C ARG A 217 15.69 1.53 6.43
N ASP A 218 16.51 1.96 7.38
CA ASP A 218 17.28 1.08 8.26
C ASP A 218 16.58 0.76 9.58
N ASN A 219 15.32 1.16 9.75
CA ASN A 219 14.52 0.97 10.98
C ASN A 219 14.34 -0.53 11.34
N GLY A 220 14.26 -1.40 10.34
CA GLY A 220 14.25 -2.86 10.50
C GLY A 220 12.87 -3.50 10.71
N ASN A 221 11.79 -2.72 10.90
CA ASN A 221 10.41 -3.19 11.04
C ASN A 221 9.53 -2.74 9.85
N ASN A 222 8.19 -2.65 10.03
CA ASN A 222 7.27 -2.19 8.98
C ASN A 222 7.63 -0.81 8.39
N HIS A 223 8.33 0.05 9.13
CA HIS A 223 8.80 1.34 8.63
C HIS A 223 9.78 1.19 7.45
N SER A 224 10.74 0.26 7.53
CA SER A 224 11.61 -0.06 6.38
C SER A 224 10.82 -0.54 5.16
N VAL A 225 9.74 -1.30 5.38
CA VAL A 225 8.84 -1.76 4.30
C VAL A 225 8.09 -0.58 3.70
N CYS A 226 7.56 0.34 4.54
CA CYS A 226 6.88 1.55 4.08
C CYS A 226 7.79 2.47 3.27
N TRP A 227 9.04 2.64 3.71
CA TRP A 227 10.04 3.39 2.96
C TRP A 227 10.27 2.77 1.59
N ALA A 228 10.53 1.46 1.53
CA ALA A 228 10.80 0.76 0.27
C ALA A 228 9.60 0.79 -0.70
N LEU A 229 8.37 0.70 -0.18
CA LEU A 229 7.16 0.80 -0.98
C LEU A 229 7.02 2.17 -1.63
N GLN A 230 7.24 3.24 -0.87
CA GLN A 230 7.18 4.61 -1.38
C GLN A 230 8.28 4.85 -2.42
N VAL A 231 9.52 4.48 -2.11
CA VAL A 231 10.65 4.63 -3.02
C VAL A 231 10.42 3.85 -4.32
N ALA A 232 9.92 2.61 -4.25
CA ALA A 232 9.59 1.81 -5.43
C ALA A 232 8.48 2.47 -6.29
N ALA A 233 7.41 2.95 -5.66
CA ALA A 233 6.29 3.57 -6.39
C ALA A 233 6.68 4.90 -7.06
N PHE A 234 7.53 5.69 -6.41
CA PHE A 234 7.98 6.97 -6.95
C PHE A 234 9.05 6.78 -8.04
N ALA A 235 9.93 5.78 -7.89
CA ALA A 235 10.88 5.38 -8.92
C ALA A 235 10.17 4.85 -10.18
N ASP A 236 9.09 4.06 -10.03
CA ASP A 236 8.26 3.58 -11.12
C ASP A 236 7.57 4.75 -11.86
N LEU A 237 6.99 5.72 -11.14
CA LEU A 237 6.39 6.91 -11.73
C LEU A 237 7.40 7.77 -12.51
N THR A 238 8.62 7.91 -11.98
CA THR A 238 9.67 8.75 -12.57
C THR A 238 10.53 8.01 -13.60
N ASN A 239 10.32 6.69 -13.77
CA ASN A 239 11.11 5.77 -14.58
C ASN A 239 12.59 5.67 -14.13
N ASP A 240 12.86 5.77 -12.84
CA ASP A 240 14.19 5.56 -12.26
C ASP A 240 14.47 4.06 -12.07
N THR A 241 14.97 3.45 -13.13
CA THR A 241 15.26 2.00 -13.14
C THR A 241 16.36 1.61 -12.17
N VAL A 242 17.31 2.50 -11.86
CA VAL A 242 18.42 2.24 -10.92
C VAL A 242 17.85 2.09 -9.50
N VAL A 243 16.97 3.00 -9.09
CA VAL A 243 16.31 2.93 -7.78
C VAL A 243 15.33 1.75 -7.73
N MET A 244 14.62 1.43 -8.80
CA MET A 244 13.76 0.24 -8.86
C MET A 244 14.56 -1.05 -8.66
N ASP A 245 15.72 -1.18 -9.30
CA ASP A 245 16.63 -2.34 -9.13
C ASP A 245 17.19 -2.41 -7.72
N PHE A 246 17.55 -1.27 -7.13
CA PHE A 246 17.94 -1.20 -5.73
C PHE A 246 16.81 -1.72 -4.82
N CYS A 247 15.58 -1.26 -4.99
CA CYS A 247 14.42 -1.70 -4.18
C CYS A 247 14.15 -3.20 -4.34
N ARG A 248 14.29 -3.74 -5.56
CA ARG A 248 14.15 -5.18 -5.83
C ARG A 248 15.18 -6.01 -5.06
N ASN A 249 16.44 -5.57 -5.10
CA ASN A 249 17.51 -6.22 -4.35
C ASN A 249 17.35 -6.05 -2.84
N PHE A 250 16.91 -4.87 -2.38
CA PHE A 250 16.64 -4.59 -0.98
C PHE A 250 15.49 -5.47 -0.44
N PHE A 251 14.43 -5.66 -1.24
CA PHE A 251 13.36 -6.60 -0.89
C PHE A 251 13.88 -8.02 -0.70
N LYS A 252 14.67 -8.55 -1.66
CA LYS A 252 15.16 -9.92 -1.65
C LYS A 252 16.16 -10.19 -0.53
N ASN A 253 17.10 -9.26 -0.32
CA ASN A 253 18.27 -9.48 0.51
C ASN A 253 18.13 -8.90 1.93
N THR A 254 17.19 -7.99 2.16
CA THR A 254 17.03 -7.29 3.44
C THR A 254 15.61 -7.41 3.99
N LEU A 255 14.59 -6.93 3.26
CA LEU A 255 13.24 -6.88 3.81
C LEU A 255 12.69 -8.28 4.07
N LEU A 256 12.56 -9.11 3.06
CA LEU A 256 11.97 -10.44 3.20
C LEU A 256 12.67 -11.29 4.27
N PRO A 257 14.02 -11.41 4.29
CA PRO A 257 14.71 -12.19 5.32
C PRO A 257 14.65 -11.57 6.73
N ASN A 258 14.50 -10.26 6.89
CA ASN A 258 14.50 -9.62 8.20
C ASN A 258 13.08 -9.45 8.79
N GLN A 259 12.07 -9.26 7.94
CA GLN A 259 10.69 -9.07 8.38
C GLN A 259 9.99 -10.39 8.72
N MET A 260 10.27 -11.46 7.97
CA MET A 260 9.52 -12.71 8.04
C MET A 260 10.31 -13.82 8.73
N ALA A 261 9.67 -14.53 9.65
CA ALA A 261 10.19 -15.76 10.24
C ALA A 261 9.94 -16.97 9.32
N LYS A 262 10.54 -18.14 9.66
CA LYS A 262 10.41 -19.38 8.87
C LYS A 262 8.99 -19.95 8.84
N ASP A 263 8.14 -19.57 9.77
CA ASP A 263 6.71 -19.93 9.81
C ASP A 263 5.80 -18.92 9.06
N GLY A 264 6.37 -17.88 8.46
CA GLY A 264 5.64 -16.82 7.77
C GLY A 264 5.18 -15.66 8.65
N SER A 265 5.38 -15.74 9.96
CA SER A 265 5.04 -14.67 10.90
C SER A 265 5.97 -13.47 10.80
N PHE A 266 5.57 -12.34 11.44
CA PHE A 266 6.31 -11.09 11.48
C PHE A 266 6.75 -10.78 12.93
N PRO A 267 7.87 -11.33 13.43
CA PRO A 267 8.23 -11.30 14.85
C PRO A 267 8.36 -9.91 15.46
N LEU A 268 8.79 -8.92 14.67
CA LEU A 268 8.92 -7.54 15.14
C LEU A 268 7.56 -6.90 15.36
N GLU A 269 6.58 -7.23 14.52
CA GLU A 269 5.21 -6.73 14.62
C GLU A 269 4.42 -7.47 15.72
N LEU A 270 4.65 -8.76 15.87
CA LEU A 270 4.02 -9.58 16.91
C LEU A 270 4.40 -9.15 18.34
N LYS A 271 5.53 -8.47 18.52
CA LYS A 271 5.97 -7.90 19.81
C LYS A 271 5.36 -6.54 20.13
N ARG A 272 4.64 -5.93 19.17
CA ARG A 272 4.01 -4.63 19.33
C ARG A 272 2.65 -4.74 20.02
N THR A 273 2.10 -3.60 20.38
CA THR A 273 0.79 -3.48 21.06
C THR A 273 -0.42 -3.68 20.13
N LYS A 274 -0.21 -3.65 18.81
CA LYS A 274 -1.23 -3.96 17.79
C LYS A 274 -0.71 -5.05 16.84
N PRO A 275 -0.43 -6.28 17.33
CA PRO A 275 0.29 -7.29 16.54
C PRO A 275 -0.48 -7.78 15.30
N TYR A 276 -1.81 -7.81 15.36
CA TYR A 276 -2.65 -8.22 14.23
C TYR A 276 -2.65 -7.16 13.13
N GLY A 277 -3.01 -5.93 13.45
CA GLY A 277 -3.04 -4.82 12.48
C GLY A 277 -1.69 -4.55 11.85
N TYR A 278 -0.60 -4.58 12.62
CA TYR A 278 0.75 -4.41 12.07
C TYR A 278 1.19 -5.58 11.18
N SER A 279 0.78 -6.82 11.48
CA SER A 279 1.07 -7.95 10.60
C SER A 279 0.33 -7.84 9.26
N LEU A 280 -0.96 -7.43 9.28
CA LEU A 280 -1.74 -7.14 8.08
C LEU A 280 -1.10 -6.03 7.24
N PHE A 281 -0.73 -4.93 7.88
CA PHE A 281 -0.10 -3.79 7.22
C PHE A 281 1.24 -4.18 6.55
N THR A 282 2.08 -4.95 7.25
CA THR A 282 3.38 -5.37 6.74
C THR A 282 3.25 -6.25 5.51
N ILE A 283 2.38 -7.28 5.56
CA ILE A 283 2.21 -8.18 4.40
C ILE A 283 1.60 -7.46 3.20
N ASP A 284 0.68 -6.51 3.41
CA ASP A 284 0.09 -5.70 2.34
C ASP A 284 1.11 -4.77 1.69
N ALA A 285 1.95 -4.12 2.48
CA ALA A 285 3.03 -3.28 1.97
C ALA A 285 4.07 -4.11 1.20
N MET A 286 4.47 -5.28 1.70
CA MET A 286 5.37 -6.20 1.00
C MET A 286 4.78 -6.71 -0.31
N ALA A 287 3.49 -7.07 -0.33
CA ALA A 287 2.80 -7.50 -1.55
C ALA A 287 2.70 -6.36 -2.57
N SER A 288 2.51 -5.12 -2.10
CA SER A 288 2.48 -3.95 -2.97
C SER A 288 3.86 -3.64 -3.59
N ILE A 289 4.95 -3.85 -2.85
CA ILE A 289 6.32 -3.81 -3.40
C ILE A 289 6.47 -4.87 -4.50
N CYS A 290 6.04 -6.10 -4.24
CA CYS A 290 6.08 -7.17 -5.24
C CYS A 290 5.27 -6.82 -6.49
N GLN A 291 4.10 -6.20 -6.32
CA GLN A 291 3.24 -5.79 -7.43
C GLN A 291 3.87 -4.70 -8.31
N ILE A 292 4.65 -3.78 -7.73
CA ILE A 292 5.36 -2.73 -8.48
C ILE A 292 6.60 -3.29 -9.18
N LEU A 293 7.39 -4.08 -8.47
CA LEU A 293 8.75 -4.41 -8.89
C LEU A 293 8.89 -5.74 -9.64
N SER A 294 7.85 -6.61 -9.63
CA SER A 294 7.91 -7.85 -10.40
C SER A 294 7.96 -7.59 -11.89
N THR A 295 8.82 -8.34 -12.58
CA THR A 295 8.91 -8.38 -14.03
C THR A 295 8.62 -9.80 -14.51
N LYS A 296 8.53 -9.99 -15.84
CA LYS A 296 8.37 -11.33 -16.43
C LYS A 296 9.51 -12.27 -16.03
N ASP A 297 10.73 -11.74 -15.94
CA ASP A 297 11.95 -12.53 -15.70
C ASP A 297 12.35 -12.56 -14.22
N ASP A 298 11.81 -11.67 -13.41
CA ASP A 298 12.10 -11.56 -11.97
C ASP A 298 10.82 -11.23 -11.17
N ASN A 299 10.02 -12.28 -10.93
CA ASN A 299 8.76 -12.16 -10.20
C ASN A 299 8.98 -12.33 -8.69
N LEU A 300 8.83 -11.26 -7.93
CA LEU A 300 9.05 -11.24 -6.48
C LEU A 300 8.03 -12.09 -5.71
N PHE A 301 6.83 -12.35 -6.25
CA PHE A 301 5.88 -13.28 -5.65
C PHE A 301 6.35 -14.74 -5.70
N LEU A 302 7.23 -15.06 -6.65
CA LEU A 302 7.81 -16.40 -6.83
C LEU A 302 9.20 -16.52 -6.19
N TYR A 303 9.79 -15.41 -5.74
CA TYR A 303 11.11 -15.43 -5.11
C TYR A 303 11.05 -16.10 -3.73
N SER A 304 12.07 -16.90 -3.43
CA SER A 304 12.32 -17.51 -2.12
C SER A 304 13.74 -17.25 -1.67
N THR A 305 13.91 -16.96 -0.40
CA THR A 305 15.24 -16.93 0.23
C THR A 305 15.84 -18.33 0.28
N LYS A 306 17.15 -18.45 0.55
CA LYS A 306 17.84 -19.76 0.66
C LYS A 306 17.24 -20.67 1.74
N ASP A 307 16.64 -20.09 2.78
CA ASP A 307 16.00 -20.81 3.89
C ASP A 307 14.47 -20.95 3.74
N GLY A 308 13.94 -20.65 2.55
CA GLY A 308 12.55 -20.95 2.15
C GLY A 308 11.52 -19.85 2.45
N ARG A 309 11.93 -18.70 3.00
CA ARG A 309 10.99 -17.58 3.22
C ARG A 309 10.56 -16.95 1.90
N ASN A 310 9.26 -16.71 1.74
CA ASN A 310 8.66 -16.13 0.53
C ASN A 310 7.28 -15.53 0.85
N MET A 311 6.73 -14.77 -0.09
CA MET A 311 5.43 -14.10 0.10
C MET A 311 4.26 -15.09 0.31
N ALA A 312 4.31 -16.28 -0.32
CA ALA A 312 3.27 -17.29 -0.14
C ALA A 312 3.22 -17.81 1.31
N LEU A 313 4.38 -17.95 1.96
CA LEU A 313 4.48 -18.36 3.35
C LEU A 313 3.86 -17.30 4.29
N GLY A 314 4.16 -16.02 4.08
CA GLY A 314 3.56 -14.92 4.86
C GLY A 314 2.06 -14.84 4.70
N LEU A 315 1.56 -15.01 3.48
CA LEU A 315 0.11 -15.02 3.24
C LEU A 315 -0.56 -16.28 3.81
N ALA A 316 0.10 -17.44 3.76
CA ALA A 316 -0.38 -18.66 4.39
C ALA A 316 -0.47 -18.54 5.91
N PHE A 317 0.45 -17.81 6.55
CA PHE A 317 0.41 -17.52 7.98
C PHE A 317 -0.81 -16.66 8.36
N ILE A 318 -1.06 -15.55 7.67
CA ILE A 318 -2.07 -14.57 8.09
C ILE A 318 -3.50 -14.91 7.61
N ALA A 319 -3.65 -15.55 6.45
CA ALA A 319 -4.96 -15.77 5.82
C ALA A 319 -5.98 -16.58 6.69
N PRO A 320 -5.59 -17.58 7.49
CA PRO A 320 -6.50 -18.24 8.42
C PRO A 320 -7.14 -17.27 9.43
N TYR A 321 -6.37 -16.29 9.91
CA TYR A 321 -6.83 -15.30 10.88
C TYR A 321 -7.63 -14.15 10.22
N ILE A 322 -7.43 -13.91 8.93
CA ILE A 322 -8.32 -13.04 8.14
C ILE A 322 -9.67 -13.74 7.95
N THR A 323 -9.68 -15.04 7.66
CA THR A 323 -10.90 -15.83 7.49
C THR A 323 -11.67 -15.98 8.81
N ASN A 324 -10.97 -16.23 9.90
CA ASN A 324 -11.55 -16.38 11.24
C ASN A 324 -10.61 -15.77 12.30
N LYS A 325 -10.84 -14.53 12.66
CA LYS A 325 -10.02 -13.78 13.62
C LYS A 325 -10.02 -14.40 15.03
N SER A 326 -11.02 -15.21 15.39
CA SER A 326 -11.05 -15.89 16.70
C SER A 326 -9.92 -16.93 16.87
N LEU A 327 -9.29 -17.34 15.77
CA LEU A 327 -8.13 -18.25 15.77
C LEU A 327 -6.81 -17.55 16.05
N TRP A 328 -6.80 -16.20 16.16
CA TRP A 328 -5.57 -15.43 16.41
C TRP A 328 -4.92 -15.82 17.74
N PRO A 329 -3.69 -16.39 17.72
CA PRO A 329 -3.09 -16.99 18.92
C PRO A 329 -2.29 -16.01 19.77
N TYR A 330 -2.14 -14.76 19.30
CA TYR A 330 -1.36 -13.73 19.98
C TYR A 330 -2.27 -12.75 20.72
N THR A 331 -1.66 -11.76 21.38
CA THR A 331 -2.37 -10.66 22.05
C THR A 331 -3.26 -9.93 21.04
N LYS A 332 -4.46 -9.52 21.47
CA LYS A 332 -5.31 -8.63 20.67
C LYS A 332 -4.71 -7.23 20.62
N ASP A 333 -4.97 -6.54 19.52
CA ASP A 333 -4.60 -5.13 19.38
C ASP A 333 -5.26 -4.30 20.49
N VAL A 334 -4.48 -3.41 21.12
CA VAL A 334 -4.97 -2.55 22.23
C VAL A 334 -6.02 -1.53 21.77
N MET A 335 -6.05 -1.18 20.47
CA MET A 335 -7.04 -0.33 19.83
C MET A 335 -7.38 -0.90 18.45
N TYR A 336 -8.58 -0.63 17.96
CA TYR A 336 -9.05 -0.94 16.61
C TYR A 336 -9.14 -2.44 16.26
N TRP A 337 -9.11 -3.33 17.27
CA TRP A 337 -9.21 -4.78 17.04
C TRP A 337 -10.41 -5.16 16.17
N ASP A 338 -11.60 -4.61 16.45
CA ASP A 338 -12.85 -4.98 15.78
C ASP A 338 -13.00 -4.40 14.37
N GLU A 339 -12.15 -3.43 14.01
CA GLU A 339 -12.14 -2.79 12.69
C GLU A 339 -11.46 -3.63 11.60
N TRP A 340 -10.69 -4.62 11.98
CA TRP A 340 -9.98 -5.53 11.08
C TRP A 340 -10.66 -6.91 11.00
N PRO A 341 -10.49 -7.68 9.91
CA PRO A 341 -9.81 -7.31 8.67
C PRO A 341 -10.73 -6.55 7.70
N VAL A 342 -10.13 -5.87 6.73
CA VAL A 342 -10.78 -5.28 5.56
C VAL A 342 -10.19 -5.88 4.27
N ARG A 343 -10.51 -5.37 3.09
CA ARG A 343 -9.93 -5.84 1.82
C ARG A 343 -8.41 -5.63 1.79
N GLN A 344 -7.67 -6.67 2.17
CA GLN A 344 -6.20 -6.67 2.19
C GLN A 344 -5.66 -6.83 0.77
N SER A 345 -4.79 -5.89 0.32
CA SER A 345 -4.19 -5.91 -1.02
C SER A 345 -3.33 -7.15 -1.28
N SER A 346 -2.70 -7.69 -0.26
CA SER A 346 -1.89 -8.92 -0.32
C SER A 346 -2.68 -10.14 -0.79
N LEU A 347 -3.95 -10.26 -0.39
CA LEU A 347 -4.83 -11.34 -0.84
C LEU A 347 -5.12 -11.24 -2.35
N LEU A 348 -5.39 -10.03 -2.83
CA LEU A 348 -5.64 -9.82 -4.26
C LEU A 348 -4.39 -10.09 -5.09
N PHE A 349 -3.28 -9.42 -4.75
CA PHE A 349 -2.04 -9.50 -5.53
C PHE A 349 -1.45 -10.91 -5.51
N GLY A 350 -1.40 -11.55 -4.32
CA GLY A 350 -0.96 -12.93 -4.20
C GLY A 350 -1.88 -13.90 -4.94
N GLY A 351 -3.20 -13.74 -4.81
CA GLY A 351 -4.18 -14.56 -5.50
C GLY A 351 -4.04 -14.52 -7.02
N LEU A 352 -3.76 -13.33 -7.57
CA LEU A 352 -3.50 -13.15 -9.01
C LEU A 352 -2.14 -13.72 -9.42
N ALA A 353 -1.09 -13.43 -8.65
CA ALA A 353 0.27 -13.87 -8.97
C ALA A 353 0.43 -15.40 -8.96
N TRP A 354 -0.28 -16.10 -8.07
CA TRP A 354 -0.26 -17.57 -7.96
C TRP A 354 -1.45 -18.27 -8.63
N HIS A 355 -2.32 -17.53 -9.33
CA HIS A 355 -3.53 -18.04 -9.97
C HIS A 355 -4.41 -18.88 -9.01
N THR A 356 -4.56 -18.43 -7.76
CA THR A 356 -5.33 -19.14 -6.74
C THR A 356 -6.60 -18.40 -6.34
N LYS A 357 -7.75 -19.06 -6.56
CA LYS A 357 -9.07 -18.53 -6.17
C LYS A 357 -9.20 -18.33 -4.66
N LYS A 358 -8.52 -19.14 -3.86
CA LYS A 358 -8.60 -19.06 -2.40
C LYS A 358 -8.43 -17.64 -1.86
N TYR A 359 -7.46 -16.89 -2.37
CA TYR A 359 -7.16 -15.56 -1.88
C TYR A 359 -8.03 -14.48 -2.56
N THR A 360 -8.28 -14.59 -3.86
CA THR A 360 -9.18 -13.64 -4.53
C THR A 360 -10.63 -13.77 -4.07
N ASP A 361 -11.11 -14.95 -3.77
CA ASP A 361 -12.46 -15.19 -3.23
C ASP A 361 -12.54 -14.61 -1.80
N LEU A 362 -11.55 -14.89 -0.94
CA LEU A 362 -11.49 -14.30 0.40
C LEU A 362 -11.48 -12.77 0.34
N TRP A 363 -10.64 -12.18 -0.54
CA TRP A 363 -10.58 -10.73 -0.74
C TRP A 363 -11.95 -10.13 -1.09
N GLN A 364 -12.74 -10.82 -1.94
CA GLN A 364 -14.06 -10.33 -2.35
C GLN A 364 -15.07 -10.30 -1.20
N THR A 365 -14.93 -11.18 -0.19
CA THR A 365 -15.85 -11.23 0.97
C THR A 365 -15.62 -10.11 1.98
N LEU A 366 -14.45 -9.46 1.94
CA LEU A 366 -14.04 -8.46 2.91
C LEU A 366 -14.60 -7.07 2.58
N ASN A 367 -14.76 -6.25 3.62
CA ASN A 367 -15.25 -4.88 3.48
C ASN A 367 -14.31 -4.02 2.63
N ALA A 368 -14.85 -3.43 1.54
CA ALA A 368 -14.14 -2.51 0.64
C ALA A 368 -14.36 -1.03 1.01
N ASP A 369 -15.44 -0.73 1.71
CA ASP A 369 -15.91 0.63 2.03
C ASP A 369 -15.77 0.92 3.54
N PHE A 370 -14.58 0.60 4.08
CA PHE A 370 -14.25 0.89 5.48
C PHE A 370 -14.12 2.40 5.71
N THR A 371 -14.60 2.85 6.88
CA THR A 371 -14.69 4.27 7.23
C THR A 371 -13.89 4.66 8.46
N ASN A 372 -13.41 3.69 9.24
CA ASN A 372 -12.59 3.98 10.41
C ASN A 372 -11.29 4.69 10.01
N PRO A 373 -10.96 5.86 10.57
CA PRO A 373 -9.77 6.65 10.17
C PRO A 373 -8.45 5.90 10.34
N GLU A 374 -8.29 5.09 11.39
CA GLU A 374 -7.07 4.30 11.58
C GLU A 374 -6.93 3.20 10.54
N VAL A 375 -8.03 2.55 10.15
CA VAL A 375 -8.01 1.55 9.07
C VAL A 375 -7.65 2.22 7.74
N ILE A 376 -8.27 3.36 7.41
CA ILE A 376 -7.96 4.15 6.21
C ILE A 376 -6.49 4.53 6.18
N ARG A 377 -5.95 4.98 7.31
CA ARG A 377 -4.53 5.35 7.48
C ARG A 377 -3.59 4.18 7.19
N ASN A 378 -3.95 2.98 7.60
CA ASN A 378 -3.13 1.78 7.41
C ASN A 378 -3.43 1.02 6.10
N MET A 379 -4.31 1.56 5.25
CA MET A 379 -4.69 0.98 3.95
C MET A 379 -4.35 1.93 2.79
N PRO A 380 -3.08 2.04 2.39
CA PRO A 380 -2.68 2.95 1.31
C PRO A 380 -3.13 2.48 -0.08
N VAL A 381 -3.41 1.19 -0.25
CA VAL A 381 -3.94 0.60 -1.50
C VAL A 381 -5.43 0.34 -1.36
N ARG A 382 -6.26 1.24 -1.91
CA ARG A 382 -7.73 1.19 -1.81
C ARG A 382 -8.44 1.02 -3.14
N TYR A 383 -7.75 1.34 -4.23
CA TYR A 383 -8.29 1.29 -5.60
C TYR A 383 -7.45 0.34 -6.46
N PRO A 384 -7.72 -0.97 -6.40
CA PRO A 384 -6.87 -1.99 -7.00
C PRO A 384 -6.80 -1.93 -8.53
N LEU A 385 -7.73 -1.24 -9.20
CA LEU A 385 -7.68 -1.02 -10.65
C LEU A 385 -6.44 -0.24 -11.11
N LEU A 386 -5.87 0.58 -10.23
CA LEU A 386 -4.63 1.30 -10.49
C LEU A 386 -3.39 0.39 -10.45
N TRP A 387 -3.51 -0.78 -9.83
CA TRP A 387 -2.38 -1.66 -9.50
C TRP A 387 -2.34 -2.92 -10.37
N VAL A 388 -3.49 -3.35 -10.89
CA VAL A 388 -3.62 -4.56 -11.70
C VAL A 388 -3.84 -4.14 -13.14
N ILE A 389 -2.81 -4.29 -13.98
CA ILE A 389 -2.90 -4.06 -15.43
C ILE A 389 -3.61 -5.27 -16.03
N ASN A 390 -4.74 -5.04 -16.71
CA ASN A 390 -5.48 -6.08 -17.43
C ASN A 390 -4.87 -6.36 -18.81
#